data_97eedfe0a1fd84d4d3e27a863f865370
#
_entry.id   97eedfe0a1fd84d4d3e27a863f865370
#
_cell.length_a   1.000
_cell.length_b   1.000
_cell.length_c   1.000
_cell.angle_alpha   90.00
_cell.angle_beta   90.00
_cell.angle_gamma   90.00
#
_symmetry.space_group_name_H-M   'P 1'
#
loop_
_entity.id
_entity.type
_entity.pdbx_description
1 polymer ?
#
loop_
_entity_poly.entity_id
_entity_poly.type
_entity_poly.pdbx_seq_one_letter_code
_entity_poly.pdbx_strand_id
1 'polypeptide(L)'
;RLKLYGYVYDGYAAHISTLQNYYDRSMELLDTATRSALFCPDRPVYGKENDSPSSYIDPEGGCVNSLAADGCDIQGSVKNCVLFRNVRIEKGASVENCILFKDTVVKRGAILRGVITDKYVTVSENVTLMGHERYPIVIAKGATV
;
A
#
# COMPACT_ATOMS: atom_id res chain seq x y z
N ARG A 1 -41.95 6.87 21.74
CA ARG A 1 -41.64 6.89 20.31
C ARG A 1 -40.29 7.57 20.13
N LEU A 2 -39.29 6.82 19.62
CA LEU A 2 -37.95 7.37 19.32
C LEU A 2 -38.07 8.33 18.12
N LYS A 3 -37.44 9.49 18.23
CA LYS A 3 -37.28 10.43 17.10
C LYS A 3 -35.95 10.14 16.42
N LEU A 4 -35.99 9.78 15.17
CA LEU A 4 -34.79 9.52 14.34
C LEU A 4 -34.55 10.71 13.42
N TYR A 5 -33.31 11.19 13.37
CA TYR A 5 -32.88 12.27 12.51
C TYR A 5 -31.77 11.75 11.61
N GLY A 6 -31.80 12.10 10.32
CA GLY A 6 -30.72 11.85 9.38
C GLY A 6 -29.71 12.99 9.43
N TYR A 7 -28.42 12.64 9.41
CA TYR A 7 -27.31 13.57 9.21
C TYR A 7 -26.69 13.34 7.84
N VAL A 8 -26.62 14.37 7.01
CA VAL A 8 -25.94 14.32 5.71
C VAL A 8 -24.48 14.72 5.91
N TYR A 9 -23.57 13.84 5.52
CA TYR A 9 -22.13 14.09 5.59
C TYR A 9 -21.60 14.41 4.17
N ASP A 10 -21.04 15.60 3.99
CA ASP A 10 -20.53 16.09 2.70
C ASP A 10 -19.03 15.82 2.49
N GLY A 11 -18.37 15.11 3.41
CA GLY A 11 -16.94 14.78 3.35
C GLY A 11 -16.64 13.47 2.60
N TYR A 12 -15.36 13.13 2.51
CA TYR A 12 -14.92 11.86 1.96
C TYR A 12 -15.41 10.69 2.82
N ALA A 13 -16.08 9.76 2.20
CA ALA A 13 -16.52 8.51 2.81
C ALA A 13 -16.24 7.34 1.86
N ALA A 14 -15.66 6.28 2.39
CA ALA A 14 -15.33 5.08 1.62
C ALA A 14 -15.91 3.84 2.28
N HIS A 15 -16.48 2.96 1.46
CA HIS A 15 -16.99 1.67 1.91
C HIS A 15 -16.06 0.56 1.44
N ILE A 16 -15.68 -0.33 2.37
CA ILE A 16 -14.80 -1.47 2.12
C ILE A 16 -15.58 -2.74 2.45
N SER A 17 -16.15 -3.38 1.42
CA SER A 17 -16.91 -4.62 1.56
C SER A 17 -16.33 -5.77 0.74
N THR A 18 -15.49 -5.47 -0.24
CA THR A 18 -14.85 -6.45 -1.12
C THR A 18 -13.36 -6.17 -1.22
N LEU A 19 -12.60 -7.16 -1.67
CA LEU A 19 -11.18 -6.99 -1.97
C LEU A 19 -10.94 -5.89 -3.01
N GLN A 20 -11.79 -5.81 -4.03
CA GLN A 20 -11.71 -4.77 -5.04
C GLN A 20 -11.91 -3.38 -4.42
N ASN A 21 -12.94 -3.22 -3.59
CA ASN A 21 -13.15 -1.94 -2.90
C ASN A 21 -11.97 -1.56 -2.02
N TYR A 22 -11.35 -2.53 -1.33
CA TYR A 22 -10.14 -2.28 -0.54
C TYR A 22 -9.00 -1.78 -1.42
N TYR A 23 -8.76 -2.43 -2.56
CA TYR A 23 -7.72 -2.04 -3.51
C TYR A 23 -7.98 -0.62 -4.03
N ASP A 24 -9.19 -0.36 -4.57
CA ASP A 24 -9.54 0.94 -5.16
C ASP A 24 -9.44 2.07 -4.13
N ARG A 25 -10.00 1.89 -2.93
CA ARG A 25 -9.93 2.89 -1.86
C ARG A 25 -8.51 3.14 -1.37
N SER A 26 -7.67 2.12 -1.34
CA SER A 26 -6.26 2.27 -0.99
C SER A 26 -5.48 3.05 -2.06
N MET A 27 -5.76 2.79 -3.34
CA MET A 27 -5.13 3.52 -4.45
C MET A 27 -5.60 4.97 -4.54
N GLU A 28 -6.84 5.28 -4.16
CA GLU A 28 -7.33 6.66 -4.07
C GLU A 28 -6.52 7.52 -3.10
N LEU A 29 -5.86 6.93 -2.11
CA LEU A 29 -4.98 7.68 -1.20
C LEU A 29 -3.74 8.24 -1.88
N LEU A 30 -3.41 7.78 -3.09
CA LEU A 30 -2.33 8.36 -3.89
C LEU A 30 -2.71 9.75 -4.42
N ASP A 31 -4.02 10.05 -4.53
CA ASP A 31 -4.48 11.41 -4.82
C ASP A 31 -4.35 12.31 -3.60
N THR A 32 -3.78 13.50 -3.80
CA THR A 32 -3.53 14.45 -2.72
C THR A 32 -4.81 15.01 -2.09
N ALA A 33 -5.84 15.25 -2.90
CA ALA A 33 -7.11 15.80 -2.40
C ALA A 33 -7.81 14.78 -1.51
N THR A 34 -7.91 13.53 -1.94
CA THR A 34 -8.48 12.42 -1.17
C THR A 34 -7.72 12.20 0.14
N ARG A 35 -6.40 12.18 0.08
CA ARG A 35 -5.54 12.01 1.25
C ARG A 35 -5.72 13.13 2.26
N SER A 36 -5.78 14.38 1.81
CA SER A 36 -5.99 15.54 2.68
C SER A 36 -7.39 15.58 3.30
N ALA A 37 -8.41 15.11 2.59
CA ALA A 37 -9.77 14.99 3.10
C ALA A 37 -9.89 13.92 4.21
N LEU A 38 -9.15 12.81 4.09
CA LEU A 38 -9.15 11.73 5.07
C LEU A 38 -8.27 12.05 6.29
N PHE A 39 -7.05 12.52 6.05
CA PHE A 39 -6.06 12.83 7.10
C PHE A 39 -6.03 14.34 7.41
N CYS A 40 -7.18 14.87 7.80
CA CYS A 40 -7.33 16.26 8.18
C CYS A 40 -6.69 16.51 9.56
N PRO A 41 -5.85 17.54 9.74
CA PRO A 41 -5.25 17.87 11.04
C PRO A 41 -6.25 18.12 12.15
N ASP A 42 -7.41 18.70 11.82
CA ASP A 42 -8.48 18.97 12.80
C ASP A 42 -9.23 17.72 13.27
N ARG A 43 -9.05 16.61 12.56
CA ARG A 43 -9.66 15.31 12.87
C ARG A 43 -8.65 14.19 12.72
N PRO A 44 -7.64 14.12 13.62
CA PRO A 44 -6.57 13.15 13.52
C PRO A 44 -7.09 11.71 13.65
N VAL A 45 -6.55 10.81 12.83
CA VAL A 45 -6.81 9.39 12.94
C VAL A 45 -5.76 8.78 13.86
N TYR A 46 -6.17 8.32 15.03
CA TYR A 46 -5.29 7.70 16.01
C TYR A 46 -5.08 6.22 15.63
N GLY A 47 -3.83 5.82 15.54
CA GLY A 47 -3.42 4.46 15.23
C GLY A 47 -2.37 3.97 16.22
N LYS A 48 -1.92 2.74 16.00
CA LYS A 48 -0.81 2.18 16.79
C LYS A 48 0.51 2.83 16.36
N GLU A 49 1.17 3.50 17.29
CA GLU A 49 2.50 4.05 17.08
C GLU A 49 3.55 2.93 17.09
N ASN A 50 4.58 3.08 16.27
CA ASN A 50 5.75 2.21 16.23
C ASN A 50 6.97 3.07 15.95
N ASP A 51 8.04 2.84 16.70
CA ASP A 51 9.34 3.47 16.48
C ASP A 51 10.11 2.72 15.40
N SER A 52 9.77 2.99 14.14
CA SER A 52 10.54 2.49 12.99
C SER A 52 11.49 3.58 12.50
N PRO A 53 12.65 3.22 11.92
CA PRO A 53 13.55 4.21 11.32
C PRO A 53 12.89 4.88 10.11
N SER A 54 13.43 5.99 9.68
CA SER A 54 13.02 6.62 8.43
C SER A 54 13.18 5.67 7.25
N SER A 55 12.32 5.82 6.24
CA SER A 55 12.46 5.05 5.01
C SER A 55 13.63 5.53 4.17
N TYR A 56 14.34 4.59 3.56
CA TYR A 56 15.42 4.86 2.61
C TYR A 56 14.94 4.59 1.17
N ILE A 57 15.24 5.50 0.27
CA ILE A 57 14.97 5.37 -1.17
C ILE A 57 16.27 5.55 -1.92
N ASP A 58 16.69 4.51 -2.63
CA ASP A 58 17.91 4.54 -3.43
C ASP A 58 17.72 5.45 -4.66
N PRO A 59 18.66 6.34 -4.96
CA PRO A 59 18.57 7.24 -6.11
C PRO A 59 18.57 6.51 -7.46
N GLU A 60 19.13 5.31 -7.54
CA GLU A 60 19.11 4.50 -8.77
C GLU A 60 17.81 3.68 -8.93
N GLY A 61 17.06 3.46 -7.85
CA GLY A 61 15.78 2.78 -7.85
C GLY A 61 14.66 3.68 -8.34
N GLY A 62 14.03 4.32 -7.45
CA GLY A 62 12.98 5.31 -7.71
C GLY A 62 11.64 4.94 -7.10
N CYS A 63 11.01 5.96 -6.55
CA CYS A 63 9.68 5.84 -5.95
C CYS A 63 8.81 6.96 -6.51
N VAL A 64 7.84 6.61 -7.36
CA VAL A 64 6.99 7.56 -8.08
C VAL A 64 5.55 7.35 -7.65
N ASN A 65 4.86 8.47 -7.30
CA ASN A 65 3.45 8.49 -6.93
C ASN A 65 3.07 7.36 -5.96
N SER A 66 3.80 7.21 -4.87
CA SER A 66 3.62 6.10 -3.94
C SER A 66 3.63 6.59 -2.50
N LEU A 67 2.93 5.88 -1.63
CA LEU A 67 2.97 6.08 -0.19
C LEU A 67 3.88 5.01 0.43
N ALA A 68 4.88 5.42 1.18
CA ALA A 68 5.74 4.52 1.92
C ALA A 68 5.70 4.88 3.41
N ALA A 69 5.37 3.91 4.24
CA ALA A 69 5.43 4.04 5.68
C ALA A 69 6.87 3.90 6.19
N ASP A 70 7.07 4.14 7.49
CA ASP A 70 8.39 4.09 8.13
C ASP A 70 9.10 2.74 7.96
N GLY A 71 10.43 2.77 7.95
CA GLY A 71 11.28 1.58 7.89
C GLY A 71 11.39 0.91 6.53
N CYS A 72 10.85 1.50 5.46
CA CYS A 72 10.98 0.93 4.12
C CYS A 72 12.41 1.10 3.58
N ASP A 73 12.89 0.08 2.87
CA ASP A 73 14.16 0.08 2.13
C ASP A 73 13.87 -0.18 0.65
N ILE A 74 13.88 0.88 -0.15
CA ILE A 74 13.47 0.86 -1.56
C ILE A 74 14.70 1.05 -2.44
N GLN A 75 15.24 -0.04 -2.97
CA GLN A 75 16.38 -0.05 -3.88
C GLN A 75 15.97 -0.35 -5.33
N GLY A 76 14.78 -0.92 -5.52
CA GLY A 76 14.17 -1.17 -6.83
C GLY A 76 13.26 -0.04 -7.29
N SER A 77 12.54 -0.28 -8.38
CA SER A 77 11.58 0.67 -8.95
C SER A 77 10.19 0.47 -8.37
N VAL A 78 9.60 1.55 -7.86
CA VAL A 78 8.25 1.56 -7.27
C VAL A 78 7.41 2.63 -7.94
N LYS A 79 6.20 2.27 -8.36
CA LYS A 79 5.27 3.20 -9.01
C LYS A 79 3.82 2.92 -8.62
N ASN A 80 3.09 3.96 -8.24
CA ASN A 80 1.67 3.88 -7.86
C ASN A 80 1.42 2.80 -6.79
N CYS A 81 2.16 2.80 -5.70
CA CYS A 81 2.08 1.77 -4.68
C CYS A 81 1.76 2.33 -3.30
N VAL A 82 1.18 1.47 -2.47
CA VAL A 82 1.02 1.72 -1.04
C VAL A 82 1.87 0.69 -0.29
N LEU A 83 2.93 1.17 0.35
CA LEU A 83 3.89 0.35 1.08
C LEU A 83 3.71 0.58 2.58
N PHE A 84 3.42 -0.49 3.30
CA PHE A 84 3.36 -0.48 4.76
C PHE A 84 4.76 -0.56 5.36
N ARG A 85 4.85 -0.54 6.68
CA ARG A 85 6.13 -0.46 7.42
C ARG A 85 7.07 -1.61 7.08
N ASN A 86 8.37 -1.32 7.05
CA ASN A 86 9.46 -2.27 6.88
C ASN A 86 9.39 -3.07 5.56
N VAL A 87 8.77 -2.53 4.53
CA VAL A 87 8.80 -3.15 3.20
C VAL A 87 10.19 -2.98 2.60
N ARG A 88 10.76 -4.08 2.11
CA ARG A 88 12.04 -4.09 1.42
C ARG A 88 11.86 -4.45 -0.04
N ILE A 89 12.40 -3.63 -0.93
CA ILE A 89 12.39 -3.85 -2.38
C ILE A 89 13.83 -3.82 -2.87
N GLU A 90 14.35 -4.98 -3.24
CA GLU A 90 15.75 -5.14 -3.63
C GLU A 90 16.04 -4.56 -5.02
N LYS A 91 17.31 -4.28 -5.26
CA LYS A 91 17.81 -3.71 -6.52
C LYS A 91 17.40 -4.58 -7.72
N GLY A 92 16.88 -3.93 -8.76
CA GLY A 92 16.41 -4.61 -9.97
C GLY A 92 14.97 -5.17 -9.88
N ALA A 93 14.31 -5.10 -8.72
CA ALA A 93 12.89 -5.41 -8.62
C ALA A 93 12.04 -4.25 -9.15
N SER A 94 10.86 -4.57 -9.70
CA SER A 94 9.89 -3.61 -10.21
C SER A 94 8.51 -3.86 -9.62
N VAL A 95 7.95 -2.86 -8.97
CA VAL A 95 6.66 -2.95 -8.28
C VAL A 95 5.75 -1.83 -8.76
N GLU A 96 4.62 -2.18 -9.37
CA GLU A 96 3.67 -1.23 -9.93
C GLU A 96 2.23 -1.56 -9.54
N ASN A 97 1.45 -0.54 -9.15
CA ASN A 97 0.04 -0.69 -8.76
C ASN A 97 -0.18 -1.77 -7.68
N CYS A 98 0.66 -1.77 -6.66
CA CYS A 98 0.65 -2.79 -5.61
C CYS A 98 0.36 -2.21 -4.23
N ILE A 99 -0.18 -3.05 -3.36
CA ILE A 99 -0.32 -2.78 -1.93
C ILE A 99 0.50 -3.84 -1.19
N LEU A 100 1.61 -3.42 -0.59
CA LEU A 100 2.50 -4.34 0.14
C LEU A 100 2.39 -4.10 1.63
N PHE A 101 1.95 -5.12 2.38
CA PHE A 101 1.82 -5.03 3.82
C PHE A 101 3.17 -5.17 4.52
N LYS A 102 3.15 -4.87 5.80
CA LYS A 102 4.36 -4.77 6.62
C LYS A 102 5.25 -6.02 6.53
N ASP A 103 6.56 -5.78 6.60
CA ASP A 103 7.58 -6.83 6.58
C ASP A 103 7.55 -7.70 5.31
N THR A 104 7.05 -7.15 4.19
CA THR A 104 7.12 -7.78 2.87
C THR A 104 8.51 -7.54 2.27
N VAL A 105 9.11 -8.60 1.72
CA VAL A 105 10.39 -8.56 1.01
C VAL A 105 10.18 -8.93 -0.45
N VAL A 106 10.54 -8.04 -1.37
CA VAL A 106 10.56 -8.28 -2.81
C VAL A 106 12.01 -8.39 -3.25
N LYS A 107 12.43 -9.60 -3.63
CA LYS A 107 13.81 -9.88 -3.98
C LYS A 107 14.17 -9.42 -5.40
N ARG A 108 15.46 -9.43 -5.66
CA ARG A 108 16.06 -8.97 -6.92
C ARG A 108 15.36 -9.53 -8.16
N GLY A 109 15.12 -8.67 -9.12
CA GLY A 109 14.58 -9.04 -10.43
C GLY A 109 13.11 -9.45 -10.43
N ALA A 110 12.44 -9.44 -9.27
CA ALA A 110 11.01 -9.72 -9.21
C ALA A 110 10.19 -8.59 -9.83
N ILE A 111 9.10 -8.95 -10.50
CA ILE A 111 8.19 -8.01 -11.16
C ILE A 111 6.78 -8.23 -10.61
N LEU A 112 6.23 -7.21 -9.96
CA LEU A 112 4.90 -7.24 -9.38
C LEU A 112 4.02 -6.16 -10.01
N ARG A 113 2.84 -6.53 -10.48
CA ARG A 113 1.78 -5.61 -10.91
C ARG A 113 0.44 -6.03 -10.36
N GLY A 114 -0.33 -5.07 -9.81
CA GLY A 114 -1.68 -5.35 -9.31
C GLY A 114 -1.70 -6.44 -8.25
N VAL A 115 -0.77 -6.40 -7.31
CA VAL A 115 -0.61 -7.40 -6.26
C VAL A 115 -0.87 -6.78 -4.89
N ILE A 116 -1.59 -7.50 -4.07
CA ILE A 116 -1.76 -7.21 -2.63
C ILE A 116 -1.03 -8.32 -1.86
N THR A 117 -0.03 -7.97 -1.09
CA THR A 117 0.58 -8.93 -0.15
C THR A 117 0.03 -8.72 1.25
N ASP A 118 -0.22 -9.78 1.99
CA ASP A 118 -0.38 -9.69 3.44
C ASP A 118 1.01 -9.60 4.11
N LYS A 119 1.05 -9.60 5.42
CA LYS A 119 2.27 -9.39 6.23
C LYS A 119 3.27 -10.54 6.10
N TYR A 120 4.56 -10.22 6.19
CA TYR A 120 5.65 -11.21 6.21
C TYR A 120 5.75 -12.06 4.94
N VAL A 121 5.36 -11.50 3.81
CA VAL A 121 5.47 -12.17 2.51
C VAL A 121 6.89 -12.01 1.96
N THR A 122 7.41 -13.06 1.35
CA THR A 122 8.66 -13.01 0.59
C THR A 122 8.37 -13.37 -0.87
N VAL A 123 8.64 -12.43 -1.77
CA VAL A 123 8.65 -12.69 -3.21
C VAL A 123 10.06 -13.05 -3.62
N SER A 124 10.26 -14.24 -4.17
CA SER A 124 11.56 -14.77 -4.56
C SER A 124 12.16 -14.03 -5.75
N GLU A 125 13.45 -14.26 -5.99
CA GLU A 125 14.18 -13.64 -7.10
C GLU A 125 13.56 -14.00 -8.45
N ASN A 126 13.49 -13.02 -9.36
CA ASN A 126 13.03 -13.18 -10.73
C ASN A 126 11.58 -13.70 -10.88
N VAL A 127 10.79 -13.67 -9.83
CA VAL A 127 9.36 -14.03 -9.90
C VAL A 127 8.58 -12.92 -10.57
N THR A 128 7.66 -13.27 -11.46
CA THR A 128 6.75 -12.33 -12.10
C THR A 128 5.32 -12.62 -11.69
N LEU A 129 4.67 -11.64 -11.06
CA LEU A 129 3.28 -11.69 -10.63
C LEU A 129 2.52 -10.53 -11.29
N MET A 130 1.58 -10.86 -12.15
CA MET A 130 0.76 -9.88 -12.86
C MET A 130 -0.72 -10.10 -12.58
N GLY A 131 -1.27 -9.29 -11.69
CA GLY A 131 -2.70 -9.14 -11.49
C GLY A 131 -3.28 -8.11 -12.45
N HIS A 132 -4.59 -7.94 -12.38
CA HIS A 132 -5.33 -6.94 -13.11
C HIS A 132 -5.96 -5.94 -12.13
N GLU A 133 -6.16 -4.69 -12.53
CA GLU A 133 -6.76 -3.66 -11.67
C GLU A 133 -8.12 -4.07 -11.07
N ARG A 134 -8.91 -4.84 -11.82
CA ARG A 134 -10.18 -5.39 -11.34
C ARG A 134 -10.07 -6.73 -10.61
N TYR A 135 -8.90 -7.36 -10.66
CA TYR A 135 -8.64 -8.67 -10.04
C TYR A 135 -7.19 -8.71 -9.55
N PRO A 136 -6.86 -7.99 -8.47
CA PRO A 136 -5.52 -8.04 -7.92
C PRO A 136 -5.20 -9.44 -7.41
N ILE A 137 -3.95 -9.86 -7.57
CA ILE A 137 -3.44 -11.09 -6.96
C ILE A 137 -3.27 -10.83 -5.46
N VAL A 138 -3.78 -11.73 -4.63
CA VAL A 138 -3.60 -11.66 -3.18
C VAL A 138 -2.68 -12.77 -2.71
N ILE A 139 -1.65 -12.38 -1.95
CA ILE A 139 -0.69 -13.31 -1.36
C ILE A 139 -0.93 -13.36 0.14
N ALA A 140 -1.14 -14.56 0.66
CA ALA A 140 -1.46 -14.80 2.06
C ALA A 140 -0.26 -14.50 2.99
N LYS A 141 -0.57 -14.20 4.23
CA LYS A 141 0.41 -13.91 5.28
C LYS A 141 1.48 -14.99 5.39
N GLY A 142 2.74 -14.56 5.44
CA GLY A 142 3.90 -15.44 5.65
C GLY A 142 4.23 -16.34 4.46
N ALA A 143 3.57 -16.16 3.31
CA ALA A 143 3.86 -16.95 2.13
C ALA A 143 5.21 -16.55 1.50
N THR A 144 5.85 -17.55 0.89
CA THR A 144 6.98 -17.33 -0.02
C THR A 144 6.56 -17.78 -1.42
N VAL A 145 6.71 -16.93 -2.39
CA VAL A 145 6.33 -17.15 -3.79
C VAL A 145 7.51 -16.90 -4.72
#